data_af4b4b61ed456fed878088eef4da1a0e
#
_entry.id   af4b4b61ed456fed878088eef4da1a0e
#
_cell.length_a   1.000
_cell.length_b   1.000
_cell.length_c   1.000
_cell.angle_alpha   90.00
_cell.angle_beta   90.00
_cell.angle_gamma   90.00
#
_symmetry.space_group_name_H-M   'P 1'
#
loop_
_entity.id
_entity.type
_entity.pdbx_description
1 polymer ?
#
loop_
_entity_poly.entity_id
_entity_poly.type
_entity_poly.pdbx_seq_one_letter_code
_entity_poly.pdbx_strand_id
1 'polypeptide(L)'
;MYFILIYILIIGLILGSFYNVVGLRVPQKKSIVTPRSACPSCQHKLTAFELIPVFSFVIQGGKCRQCKARISPLYPIVELMTGLLFAAAPLIIGWTSELFVAWTLISLFMIIFVSDVTYMIIPDKVLVFFMGIFLLERIFIPLEPWWDSLLGAAAGFLLLLLIAIISKGGMGGGDIKLFAVLGFVLGFKLVLLSFFIATLYGSLFGVIGLITGKLKRKNPIPFGPFIAAGTLTAYFYGDLIIQFYLVLY
;
A
#
# COMPACT_ATOMS: atom_id res chain seq x y z
N MET A 1 8.31 3.01 -26.37
CA MET A 1 7.76 3.46 -25.07
C MET A 1 6.52 2.67 -24.65
N TYR A 2 5.47 2.59 -25.45
CA TYR A 2 4.22 1.87 -25.10
C TYR A 2 4.42 0.39 -24.77
N PHE A 3 5.26 -0.33 -25.51
CA PHE A 3 5.55 -1.76 -25.23
C PHE A 3 6.16 -1.98 -23.84
N ILE A 4 7.04 -1.07 -23.40
CA ILE A 4 7.67 -1.16 -22.07
C ILE A 4 6.63 -0.93 -20.98
N LEU A 5 5.72 0.03 -21.15
CA LEU A 5 4.64 0.30 -20.19
C LEU A 5 3.67 -0.88 -20.09
N ILE A 6 3.33 -1.53 -21.22
CA ILE A 6 2.50 -2.74 -21.22
C ILE A 6 3.22 -3.88 -20.48
N TYR A 7 4.52 -4.04 -20.70
CA TYR A 7 5.32 -5.05 -19.99
C TYR A 7 5.35 -4.80 -18.48
N ILE A 8 5.55 -3.54 -18.04
CA ILE A 8 5.51 -3.15 -16.63
C ILE A 8 4.12 -3.38 -16.04
N LEU A 9 3.05 -3.04 -16.79
CA LEU A 9 1.68 -3.31 -16.37
C LEU A 9 1.49 -4.81 -16.08
N ILE A 10 1.91 -5.68 -17.00
CA ILE A 10 1.78 -7.14 -16.85
C ILE A 10 2.56 -7.64 -15.62
N ILE A 11 3.80 -7.16 -15.43
CA ILE A 11 4.59 -7.49 -14.23
C ILE A 11 3.85 -7.04 -12.98
N GLY A 12 3.34 -5.81 -12.96
CA GLY A 12 2.58 -5.29 -11.83
C GLY A 12 1.32 -6.11 -11.53
N LEU A 13 0.58 -6.57 -12.55
CA LEU A 13 -0.56 -7.47 -12.37
C LEU A 13 -0.15 -8.79 -11.69
N ILE A 14 0.95 -9.40 -12.15
CA ILE A 14 1.48 -10.66 -11.58
C ILE A 14 1.93 -10.45 -10.13
N LEU A 15 2.67 -9.38 -9.87
CA LEU A 15 3.10 -9.02 -8.51
C LEU A 15 1.90 -8.73 -7.60
N GLY A 16 0.86 -8.05 -8.10
CA GLY A 16 -0.38 -7.80 -7.36
C GLY A 16 -1.08 -9.09 -6.92
N SER A 17 -1.09 -10.12 -7.78
CA SER A 17 -1.60 -11.43 -7.41
C SER A 17 -0.78 -12.08 -6.28
N PHE A 18 0.54 -11.93 -6.30
CA PHE A 18 1.42 -12.36 -5.21
C PHE A 18 1.20 -11.53 -3.92
N TYR A 19 1.01 -10.21 -4.04
CA TYR A 19 0.77 -9.35 -2.88
C TYR A 19 -0.54 -9.69 -2.16
N ASN A 20 -1.56 -10.13 -2.86
CA ASN A 20 -2.76 -10.71 -2.25
C ASN A 20 -2.41 -11.91 -1.35
N VAL A 21 -1.55 -12.82 -1.82
CA VAL A 21 -1.12 -13.99 -1.03
C VAL A 21 -0.34 -13.57 0.21
N VAL A 22 0.61 -12.63 0.06
CA VAL A 22 1.42 -12.13 1.19
C VAL A 22 0.52 -11.42 2.21
N GLY A 23 -0.32 -10.48 1.77
CA GLY A 23 -1.20 -9.68 2.64
C GLY A 23 -2.23 -10.53 3.40
N LEU A 24 -2.69 -11.64 2.82
CA LEU A 24 -3.63 -12.53 3.49
C LEU A 24 -2.97 -13.57 4.41
N ARG A 25 -1.75 -14.03 4.09
CA ARG A 25 -1.10 -15.14 4.83
C ARG A 25 -0.17 -14.68 5.95
N VAL A 26 0.59 -13.59 5.73
CA VAL A 26 1.58 -13.14 6.73
C VAL A 26 0.92 -12.72 8.04
N PRO A 27 -0.22 -11.98 8.08
CA PRO A 27 -0.89 -11.67 9.34
C PRO A 27 -1.36 -12.90 10.11
N GLN A 28 -1.71 -13.97 9.38
CA GLN A 28 -2.13 -15.25 9.95
C GLN A 28 -0.96 -16.18 10.31
N LYS A 29 0.29 -15.72 10.17
CA LYS A 29 1.51 -16.53 10.38
C LYS A 29 1.57 -17.80 9.50
N LYS A 30 0.89 -17.79 8.34
CA LYS A 30 0.89 -18.89 7.37
C LYS A 30 2.03 -18.74 6.36
N SER A 31 2.50 -19.87 5.82
CA SER A 31 3.50 -19.86 4.74
C SER A 31 2.94 -19.23 3.48
N ILE A 32 3.76 -18.37 2.82
CA ILE A 32 3.43 -17.79 1.51
C ILE A 32 3.68 -18.76 0.35
N VAL A 33 4.42 -19.84 0.59
CA VAL A 33 4.80 -20.82 -0.44
C VAL A 33 3.83 -22.00 -0.46
N THR A 34 3.51 -22.56 0.71
CA THR A 34 2.68 -23.77 0.87
C THR A 34 1.53 -23.53 1.84
N PRO A 35 0.33 -24.08 1.60
CA PRO A 35 -0.12 -24.79 0.39
C PRO A 35 -0.35 -23.88 -0.80
N ARG A 36 -0.51 -24.47 -2.01
CA ARG A 36 -0.91 -23.72 -3.22
C ARG A 36 -2.25 -23.00 -3.01
N SER A 37 -2.50 -21.97 -3.84
CA SER A 37 -3.76 -21.25 -3.81
C SER A 37 -4.93 -22.19 -4.14
N ALA A 38 -5.98 -22.14 -3.34
CA ALA A 38 -7.15 -22.99 -3.47
C ALA A 38 -8.42 -22.20 -3.14
N CYS A 39 -9.55 -22.66 -3.68
CA CYS A 39 -10.85 -22.12 -3.33
C CYS A 39 -11.16 -22.36 -1.84
N PRO A 40 -11.53 -21.35 -1.06
CA PRO A 40 -11.82 -21.52 0.36
C PRO A 40 -13.01 -22.41 0.65
N SER A 41 -13.97 -22.51 -0.30
CA SER A 41 -15.21 -23.27 -0.11
C SER A 41 -15.08 -24.75 -0.48
N CYS A 42 -14.41 -25.09 -1.59
CA CYS A 42 -14.34 -26.49 -2.07
C CYS A 42 -12.92 -27.06 -2.09
N GLN A 43 -11.91 -26.26 -1.66
CA GLN A 43 -10.50 -26.65 -1.63
C GLN A 43 -9.92 -27.05 -3.01
N HIS A 44 -10.62 -26.74 -4.11
CA HIS A 44 -10.10 -26.91 -5.46
C HIS A 44 -8.79 -26.12 -5.60
N LYS A 45 -7.71 -26.81 -5.98
CA LYS A 45 -6.40 -26.20 -6.24
C LYS A 45 -6.48 -25.40 -7.55
N LEU A 46 -6.17 -24.12 -7.49
CA LEU A 46 -6.22 -23.25 -8.65
C LEU A 46 -5.15 -23.64 -9.67
N THR A 47 -5.56 -23.74 -10.93
CA THR A 47 -4.66 -23.95 -12.07
C THR A 47 -3.96 -22.67 -12.47
N ALA A 48 -2.92 -22.76 -13.32
CA ALA A 48 -2.22 -21.58 -13.83
C ALA A 48 -3.15 -20.59 -14.57
N PHE A 49 -4.12 -21.11 -15.32
CA PHE A 49 -5.12 -20.27 -16.02
C PHE A 49 -6.08 -19.55 -15.07
N GLU A 50 -6.41 -20.16 -13.92
CA GLU A 50 -7.25 -19.55 -12.89
C GLU A 50 -6.49 -18.53 -12.04
N LEU A 51 -5.16 -18.49 -12.17
CA LEU A 51 -4.28 -17.53 -11.52
C LEU A 51 -3.85 -16.37 -12.43
N ILE A 52 -4.28 -16.32 -13.70
CA ILE A 52 -4.02 -15.18 -14.58
C ILE A 52 -4.70 -13.95 -13.98
N PRO A 53 -3.92 -12.91 -13.57
CA PRO A 53 -4.47 -11.80 -12.83
C PRO A 53 -5.56 -11.06 -13.62
N VAL A 54 -6.62 -10.66 -12.94
CA VAL A 54 -7.79 -9.95 -13.48
C VAL A 54 -8.57 -10.77 -14.53
N PHE A 55 -7.88 -11.32 -15.54
CA PHE A 55 -8.52 -12.07 -16.63
C PHE A 55 -9.29 -13.29 -16.14
N SER A 56 -8.69 -14.08 -15.25
CA SER A 56 -9.35 -15.27 -14.70
C SER A 56 -10.64 -14.92 -13.96
N PHE A 57 -10.63 -13.83 -13.20
CA PHE A 57 -11.80 -13.35 -12.48
C PHE A 57 -12.93 -12.92 -13.44
N VAL A 58 -12.60 -12.19 -14.50
CA VAL A 58 -13.58 -11.72 -15.50
C VAL A 58 -14.17 -12.90 -16.27
N ILE A 59 -13.34 -13.80 -16.78
CA ILE A 59 -13.78 -14.98 -17.56
C ILE A 59 -14.65 -15.92 -16.72
N GLN A 60 -14.34 -16.06 -15.42
CA GLN A 60 -15.11 -16.91 -14.50
C GLN A 60 -16.35 -16.20 -13.91
N GLY A 61 -16.61 -14.93 -14.29
CA GLY A 61 -17.71 -14.14 -13.75
C GLY A 61 -17.64 -13.96 -12.23
N GLY A 62 -16.44 -13.86 -11.66
CA GLY A 62 -16.21 -13.70 -10.22
C GLY A 62 -16.59 -14.92 -9.37
N LYS A 63 -16.61 -16.13 -9.95
CA LYS A 63 -17.05 -17.37 -9.29
C LYS A 63 -16.03 -18.48 -9.47
N CYS A 64 -15.91 -19.34 -8.47
CA CYS A 64 -15.09 -20.56 -8.57
C CYS A 64 -15.59 -21.44 -9.73
N ARG A 65 -14.68 -21.95 -10.54
CA ARG A 65 -14.99 -22.80 -11.67
C ARG A 65 -15.71 -24.09 -11.26
N GLN A 66 -15.34 -24.66 -10.10
CA GLN A 66 -15.87 -25.94 -9.65
C GLN A 66 -17.16 -25.79 -8.82
N CYS A 67 -17.16 -25.01 -7.73
CA CYS A 67 -18.29 -24.93 -6.80
C CYS A 67 -19.17 -23.68 -6.99
N LYS A 68 -18.84 -22.79 -7.93
CA LYS A 68 -19.55 -21.55 -8.21
C LYS A 68 -19.63 -20.56 -7.03
N ALA A 69 -18.92 -20.79 -5.93
CA ALA A 69 -18.81 -19.84 -4.83
C ALA A 69 -18.19 -18.51 -5.32
N ARG A 70 -18.65 -17.37 -4.76
CA ARG A 70 -18.17 -16.04 -5.15
C ARG A 70 -16.72 -15.84 -4.71
N ILE A 71 -15.92 -15.30 -5.63
CA ILE A 71 -14.54 -14.88 -5.37
C ILE A 71 -14.58 -13.40 -4.92
N SER A 72 -13.79 -13.05 -3.90
CA SER A 72 -13.72 -11.67 -3.42
C SER A 72 -13.21 -10.73 -4.52
N PRO A 73 -13.86 -9.57 -4.73
CA PRO A 73 -13.38 -8.56 -5.68
C PRO A 73 -12.06 -7.90 -5.24
N LEU A 74 -11.65 -8.09 -3.99
CA LEU A 74 -10.37 -7.60 -3.47
C LEU A 74 -9.19 -8.09 -4.34
N TYR A 75 -9.23 -9.37 -4.78
CA TYR A 75 -8.15 -9.95 -5.59
C TYR A 75 -7.92 -9.17 -6.90
N PRO A 76 -8.89 -9.06 -7.81
CA PRO A 76 -8.66 -8.35 -9.07
C PRO A 76 -8.48 -6.84 -8.89
N ILE A 77 -9.02 -6.24 -7.83
CA ILE A 77 -8.79 -4.81 -7.50
C ILE A 77 -7.31 -4.59 -7.19
N VAL A 78 -6.72 -5.39 -6.30
CA VAL A 78 -5.31 -5.25 -5.93
C VAL A 78 -4.39 -5.54 -7.12
N GLU A 79 -4.70 -6.56 -7.91
CA GLU A 79 -3.96 -6.90 -9.13
C GLU A 79 -3.96 -5.71 -10.10
N LEU A 80 -5.15 -5.18 -10.41
CA LEU A 80 -5.31 -4.06 -11.33
C LEU A 80 -4.63 -2.78 -10.81
N MET A 81 -4.84 -2.43 -9.55
CA MET A 81 -4.22 -1.27 -8.92
C MET A 81 -2.70 -1.37 -8.95
N THR A 82 -2.13 -2.54 -8.64
CA THR A 82 -0.68 -2.75 -8.70
C THR A 82 -0.17 -2.54 -10.12
N GLY A 83 -0.81 -3.15 -11.12
CA GLY A 83 -0.43 -3.00 -12.52
C GLY A 83 -0.47 -1.55 -12.99
N LEU A 84 -1.57 -0.85 -12.69
CA LEU A 84 -1.74 0.56 -13.07
C LEU A 84 -0.73 1.49 -12.39
N LEU A 85 -0.49 1.33 -11.08
CA LEU A 85 0.47 2.14 -10.34
C LEU A 85 1.91 1.89 -10.81
N PHE A 86 2.27 0.64 -11.10
CA PHE A 86 3.59 0.30 -11.65
C PHE A 86 3.81 0.96 -13.02
N ALA A 87 2.80 0.92 -13.90
CA ALA A 87 2.89 1.53 -15.22
C ALA A 87 2.80 3.07 -15.19
N ALA A 88 2.11 3.65 -14.21
CA ALA A 88 2.01 5.09 -14.02
C ALA A 88 3.29 5.73 -13.45
N ALA A 89 4.01 5.01 -12.58
CA ALA A 89 5.21 5.55 -11.92
C ALA A 89 6.24 6.14 -12.91
N PRO A 90 6.70 5.44 -13.97
CA PRO A 90 7.65 6.01 -14.92
C PRO A 90 7.08 7.18 -15.74
N LEU A 91 5.76 7.31 -15.86
CA LEU A 91 5.11 8.45 -16.53
C LEU A 91 5.12 9.70 -15.66
N ILE A 92 5.14 9.55 -14.34
CA ILE A 92 5.08 10.67 -13.38
C ILE A 92 6.48 11.14 -13.01
N ILE A 93 7.39 10.22 -12.61
CA ILE A 93 8.73 10.56 -12.12
C ILE A 93 9.83 10.38 -13.18
N GLY A 94 9.48 9.91 -14.36
CA GLY A 94 10.43 9.59 -15.43
C GLY A 94 11.23 8.30 -15.16
N TRP A 95 12.21 8.05 -16.05
CA TRP A 95 13.10 6.89 -15.97
C TRP A 95 14.34 7.22 -15.13
N THR A 96 14.12 7.44 -13.85
CA THR A 96 15.16 7.77 -12.87
C THR A 96 15.40 6.60 -11.93
N SER A 97 16.48 6.64 -11.14
CA SER A 97 16.75 5.64 -10.10
C SER A 97 15.65 5.60 -9.02
N GLU A 98 14.99 6.73 -8.74
CA GLU A 98 13.84 6.82 -7.83
C GLU A 98 12.67 5.92 -8.23
N LEU A 99 12.63 5.45 -9.47
CA LEU A 99 11.60 4.52 -9.94
C LEU A 99 11.62 3.18 -9.18
N PHE A 100 12.80 2.71 -8.76
CA PHE A 100 12.91 1.51 -7.93
C PHE A 100 12.26 1.73 -6.56
N VAL A 101 12.54 2.86 -5.93
CA VAL A 101 11.93 3.24 -4.65
C VAL A 101 10.40 3.35 -4.78
N ALA A 102 9.92 3.94 -5.89
CA ALA A 102 8.48 4.03 -6.18
C ALA A 102 7.82 2.64 -6.26
N TRP A 103 8.41 1.71 -7.00
CA TRP A 103 7.86 0.36 -7.14
C TRP A 103 7.92 -0.44 -5.83
N THR A 104 8.99 -0.27 -5.05
CA THR A 104 9.10 -0.86 -3.71
C THR A 104 8.03 -0.30 -2.77
N LEU A 105 7.78 1.01 -2.81
CA LEU A 105 6.77 1.69 -2.00
C LEU A 105 5.34 1.22 -2.38
N ILE A 106 5.05 1.14 -3.68
CA ILE A 106 3.77 0.59 -4.16
C ILE A 106 3.60 -0.86 -3.70
N SER A 107 4.65 -1.67 -3.77
CA SER A 107 4.63 -3.07 -3.33
C SER A 107 4.29 -3.20 -1.85
N LEU A 108 4.94 -2.42 -0.99
CA LEU A 108 4.64 -2.34 0.43
C LEU A 108 3.17 -1.99 0.66
N PHE A 109 2.68 -0.96 0.00
CA PHE A 109 1.31 -0.49 0.19
C PHE A 109 0.26 -1.47 -0.30
N MET A 110 0.48 -2.17 -1.39
CA MET A 110 -0.48 -3.18 -1.87
C MET A 110 -0.59 -4.36 -0.89
N ILE A 111 0.51 -4.79 -0.28
CA ILE A 111 0.50 -5.82 0.77
C ILE A 111 -0.23 -5.31 2.02
N ILE A 112 0.07 -4.08 2.49
CA ILE A 112 -0.59 -3.47 3.65
C ILE A 112 -2.08 -3.26 3.38
N PHE A 113 -2.45 -2.79 2.20
CA PHE A 113 -3.84 -2.61 1.79
C PHE A 113 -4.65 -3.90 1.97
N VAL A 114 -4.14 -5.02 1.46
CA VAL A 114 -4.81 -6.33 1.60
C VAL A 114 -4.92 -6.75 3.07
N SER A 115 -3.83 -6.61 3.82
CA SER A 115 -3.75 -7.00 5.22
C SER A 115 -4.67 -6.16 6.10
N ASP A 116 -4.64 -4.84 5.93
CA ASP A 116 -5.39 -3.90 6.76
C ASP A 116 -6.89 -3.94 6.45
N VAL A 117 -7.28 -3.97 5.18
CA VAL A 117 -8.69 -4.11 4.78
C VAL A 117 -9.30 -5.43 5.27
N THR A 118 -8.50 -6.50 5.36
CA THR A 118 -9.03 -7.81 5.73
C THR A 118 -8.97 -8.09 7.22
N TYR A 119 -7.90 -7.67 7.90
CA TYR A 119 -7.61 -8.03 9.28
C TYR A 119 -7.41 -6.83 10.21
N MET A 120 -7.32 -5.60 9.68
CA MET A 120 -6.94 -4.39 10.41
C MET A 120 -5.58 -4.54 11.11
N ILE A 121 -4.62 -5.18 10.40
CA ILE A 121 -3.28 -5.45 10.92
C ILE A 121 -2.24 -5.06 9.89
N ILE A 122 -1.23 -4.32 10.31
CA ILE A 122 0.00 -4.08 9.58
C ILE A 122 1.08 -5.03 10.11
N PRO A 123 1.51 -6.05 9.33
CA PRO A 123 2.40 -7.09 9.84
C PRO A 123 3.84 -6.57 10.00
N ASP A 124 4.42 -6.71 11.19
CA ASP A 124 5.81 -6.31 11.46
C ASP A 124 6.82 -6.98 10.52
N LYS A 125 6.59 -8.25 10.15
CA LYS A 125 7.48 -8.97 9.23
C LYS A 125 7.58 -8.29 7.86
N VAL A 126 6.47 -7.74 7.37
CA VAL A 126 6.44 -6.98 6.09
C VAL A 126 7.23 -5.69 6.26
N LEU A 127 6.99 -4.95 7.35
CA LEU A 127 7.71 -3.69 7.61
C LEU A 127 9.22 -3.89 7.71
N VAL A 128 9.67 -4.90 8.46
CA VAL A 128 11.10 -5.22 8.62
C VAL A 128 11.74 -5.61 7.28
N PHE A 129 11.07 -6.43 6.48
CA PHE A 129 11.54 -6.84 5.16
C PHE A 129 11.71 -5.62 4.23
N PHE A 130 10.68 -4.79 4.12
CA PHE A 130 10.73 -3.61 3.26
C PHE A 130 11.69 -2.54 3.80
N MET A 131 11.81 -2.39 5.11
CA MET A 131 12.82 -1.50 5.71
C MET A 131 14.24 -1.90 5.28
N GLY A 132 14.55 -3.20 5.22
CA GLY A 132 15.82 -3.69 4.71
C GLY A 132 16.06 -3.31 3.24
N ILE A 133 15.03 -3.40 2.38
CA ILE A 133 15.13 -2.98 0.98
C ILE A 133 15.33 -1.47 0.89
N PHE A 134 14.54 -0.67 1.60
CA PHE A 134 14.65 0.79 1.59
C PHE A 134 15.99 1.29 2.14
N LEU A 135 16.57 0.60 3.13
CA LEU A 135 17.93 0.89 3.59
C LEU A 135 18.94 0.73 2.45
N LEU A 136 18.86 -0.36 1.71
CA LEU A 136 19.73 -0.58 0.55
C LEU A 136 19.47 0.49 -0.53
N GLU A 137 18.22 0.74 -0.87
CA GLU A 137 17.86 1.76 -1.87
C GLU A 137 18.40 3.14 -1.48
N ARG A 138 18.23 3.58 -0.23
CA ARG A 138 18.68 4.91 0.23
C ARG A 138 20.18 5.02 0.43
N ILE A 139 20.92 3.91 0.45
CA ILE A 139 22.39 3.92 0.34
C ILE A 139 22.83 4.27 -1.10
N PHE A 140 22.16 3.69 -2.11
CA PHE A 140 22.51 3.93 -3.52
C PHE A 140 21.79 5.16 -4.12
N ILE A 141 20.66 5.53 -3.57
CA ILE A 141 19.80 6.63 -4.02
C ILE A 141 19.50 7.50 -2.77
N PRO A 142 20.49 8.24 -2.25
CA PRO A 142 20.33 9.03 -1.03
C PRO A 142 19.39 10.21 -1.24
N LEU A 143 18.69 10.61 -0.17
CA LEU A 143 18.01 11.90 -0.12
C LEU A 143 19.04 13.03 -0.01
N GLU A 144 18.69 14.21 -0.42
CA GLU A 144 19.51 15.40 -0.26
C GLU A 144 18.85 16.37 0.75
N PRO A 145 19.44 16.52 1.94
CA PRO A 145 20.64 15.88 2.48
C PRO A 145 20.38 14.43 2.96
N TRP A 146 21.41 13.55 2.97
CA TRP A 146 21.29 12.14 3.31
C TRP A 146 20.68 11.86 4.70
N TRP A 147 20.94 12.75 5.66
CA TRP A 147 20.40 12.65 7.02
C TRP A 147 18.90 12.97 7.12
N ASP A 148 18.28 13.49 6.06
CA ASP A 148 16.83 13.73 6.01
C ASP A 148 16.03 12.43 6.14
N SER A 149 16.57 11.29 5.69
CA SER A 149 16.00 9.97 5.94
C SER A 149 15.85 9.64 7.43
N LEU A 150 16.88 9.98 8.23
CA LEU A 150 16.85 9.74 9.67
C LEU A 150 15.90 10.70 10.40
N LEU A 151 15.91 11.97 10.01
CA LEU A 151 14.96 12.96 10.53
C LEU A 151 13.53 12.60 10.18
N GLY A 152 13.29 12.19 8.96
CA GLY A 152 11.97 11.75 8.51
C GLY A 152 11.47 10.54 9.31
N ALA A 153 12.32 9.53 9.50
CA ALA A 153 12.01 8.36 10.31
C ALA A 153 11.65 8.74 11.75
N ALA A 154 12.46 9.58 12.38
CA ALA A 154 12.21 10.07 13.74
C ALA A 154 10.92 10.90 13.81
N ALA A 155 10.70 11.80 12.87
CA ALA A 155 9.52 12.65 12.81
C ALA A 155 8.25 11.83 12.62
N GLY A 156 8.22 10.89 11.66
CA GLY A 156 7.08 10.02 11.42
C GLY A 156 6.75 9.15 12.64
N PHE A 157 7.78 8.56 13.26
CA PHE A 157 7.60 7.75 14.46
C PHE A 157 7.08 8.57 15.64
N LEU A 158 7.75 9.68 15.98
CA LEU A 158 7.43 10.51 17.15
C LEU A 158 6.07 11.18 17.00
N LEU A 159 5.71 11.66 15.81
CA LEU A 159 4.41 12.28 15.55
C LEU A 159 3.27 11.29 15.87
N LEU A 160 3.32 10.09 15.32
CA LEU A 160 2.26 9.12 15.54
C LEU A 160 2.28 8.54 16.95
N LEU A 161 3.45 8.39 17.55
CA LEU A 161 3.59 7.99 18.96
C LEU A 161 2.94 9.01 19.89
N LEU A 162 3.18 10.30 19.68
CA LEU A 162 2.54 11.39 20.44
C LEU A 162 1.02 11.34 20.30
N ILE A 163 0.52 11.18 19.06
CA ILE A 163 -0.92 11.05 18.81
C ILE A 163 -1.49 9.82 19.53
N ALA A 164 -0.80 8.68 19.51
CA ALA A 164 -1.23 7.47 20.19
C ALA A 164 -1.32 7.65 21.71
N ILE A 165 -0.35 8.35 22.32
CA ILE A 165 -0.32 8.66 23.75
C ILE A 165 -1.47 9.60 24.12
N ILE A 166 -1.64 10.70 23.37
CA ILE A 166 -2.68 11.71 23.64
C ILE A 166 -4.08 11.13 23.44
N SER A 167 -4.27 10.30 22.41
CA SER A 167 -5.55 9.65 22.10
C SER A 167 -5.82 8.40 22.96
N LYS A 168 -4.93 8.08 23.92
CA LYS A 168 -5.06 6.90 24.80
C LYS A 168 -5.27 5.58 24.05
N GLY A 169 -4.49 5.39 22.99
CA GLY A 169 -4.53 4.18 22.17
C GLY A 169 -5.47 4.26 20.95
N GLY A 170 -5.86 5.47 20.54
CA GLY A 170 -6.69 5.67 19.35
C GLY A 170 -5.96 5.40 18.01
N MET A 171 -4.67 5.07 18.04
CA MET A 171 -3.87 4.76 16.85
C MET A 171 -3.20 3.40 16.97
N GLY A 172 -3.17 2.63 15.89
CA GLY A 172 -2.56 1.31 15.84
C GLY A 172 -1.03 1.36 15.95
N GLY A 173 -0.45 0.43 16.72
CA GLY A 173 1.01 0.32 16.80
C GLY A 173 1.69 0.01 15.46
N GLY A 174 0.96 -0.63 14.54
CA GLY A 174 1.42 -0.87 13.18
C GLY A 174 1.58 0.40 12.36
N ASP A 175 0.65 1.37 12.52
CA ASP A 175 0.70 2.67 11.82
C ASP A 175 1.93 3.47 12.26
N ILE A 176 2.26 3.45 13.58
CA ILE A 176 3.43 4.15 14.13
C ILE A 176 4.72 3.62 13.49
N LYS A 177 4.87 2.29 13.43
CA LYS A 177 6.04 1.65 12.81
C LYS A 177 6.09 1.91 11.31
N LEU A 178 4.94 1.85 10.63
CA LEU A 178 4.85 2.16 9.20
C LEU A 178 5.33 3.58 8.93
N PHE A 179 4.91 4.58 9.72
CA PHE A 179 5.34 5.96 9.51
C PHE A 179 6.83 6.18 9.81
N ALA A 180 7.45 5.37 10.67
CA ALA A 180 8.91 5.36 10.80
C ALA A 180 9.59 4.90 9.49
N VAL A 181 9.10 3.81 8.88
CA VAL A 181 9.60 3.32 7.59
C VAL A 181 9.37 4.36 6.49
N LEU A 182 8.17 4.92 6.40
CA LEU A 182 7.83 5.94 5.41
C LEU A 182 8.66 7.21 5.56
N GLY A 183 8.89 7.65 6.80
CA GLY A 183 9.74 8.80 7.08
C GLY A 183 11.19 8.59 6.63
N PHE A 184 11.71 7.37 6.79
CA PHE A 184 13.03 7.01 6.27
C PHE A 184 13.10 7.10 4.74
N VAL A 185 12.03 6.71 4.06
CA VAL A 185 11.96 6.73 2.57
C VAL A 185 11.74 8.13 2.02
N LEU A 186 10.83 8.90 2.62
CA LEU A 186 10.38 10.19 2.08
C LEU A 186 11.18 11.39 2.60
N GLY A 187 11.83 11.27 3.75
CA GLY A 187 12.39 12.41 4.46
C GLY A 187 11.34 13.20 5.25
N PHE A 188 11.82 14.24 5.95
CA PHE A 188 11.04 15.00 6.92
C PHE A 188 9.81 15.70 6.31
N LYS A 189 10.00 16.45 5.23
CA LYS A 189 8.93 17.25 4.63
C LYS A 189 7.79 16.40 4.08
N LEU A 190 8.15 15.37 3.29
CA LEU A 190 7.15 14.55 2.61
C LEU A 190 6.44 13.58 3.56
N VAL A 191 7.06 13.13 4.66
CA VAL A 191 6.36 12.30 5.64
C VAL A 191 5.29 13.08 6.40
N LEU A 192 5.54 14.35 6.73
CA LEU A 192 4.52 15.22 7.34
C LEU A 192 3.38 15.51 6.37
N LEU A 193 3.70 15.81 5.12
CA LEU A 193 2.69 16.00 4.06
C LEU A 193 1.88 14.71 3.84
N SER A 194 2.54 13.56 3.82
CA SER A 194 1.89 12.24 3.73
C SER A 194 0.88 12.02 4.86
N PHE A 195 1.27 12.32 6.09
CA PHE A 195 0.37 12.22 7.23
C PHE A 195 -0.85 13.15 7.10
N PHE A 196 -0.61 14.40 6.71
CA PHE A 196 -1.68 15.38 6.51
C PHE A 196 -2.68 14.91 5.43
N ILE A 197 -2.18 14.47 4.27
CA ILE A 197 -3.04 13.99 3.18
C ILE A 197 -3.77 12.70 3.58
N ALA A 198 -3.09 11.77 4.26
CA ALA A 198 -3.71 10.53 4.72
C ALA A 198 -4.86 10.78 5.70
N THR A 199 -4.66 11.70 6.65
CA THR A 199 -5.71 12.10 7.60
C THR A 199 -6.85 12.85 6.93
N LEU A 200 -6.56 13.68 5.93
CA LEU A 200 -7.58 14.35 5.12
C LEU A 200 -8.45 13.33 4.36
N TYR A 201 -7.83 12.37 3.66
CA TYR A 201 -8.57 11.32 2.94
C TYR A 201 -9.39 10.45 3.91
N GLY A 202 -8.80 10.04 5.02
CA GLY A 202 -9.51 9.26 6.05
C GLY A 202 -10.67 10.00 6.67
N SER A 203 -10.52 11.30 6.97
CA SER A 203 -11.58 12.13 7.53
C SER A 203 -12.71 12.37 6.53
N LEU A 204 -12.41 12.67 5.28
CA LEU A 204 -13.41 12.83 4.22
C LEU A 204 -14.21 11.55 4.01
N PHE A 205 -13.54 10.40 3.93
CA PHE A 205 -14.19 9.10 3.81
C PHE A 205 -15.09 8.80 5.03
N GLY A 206 -14.58 9.07 6.24
CA GLY A 206 -15.33 8.89 7.48
C GLY A 206 -16.59 9.76 7.53
N VAL A 207 -16.45 11.05 7.22
CA VAL A 207 -17.60 12.00 7.19
C VAL A 207 -18.63 11.58 6.16
N ILE A 208 -18.22 11.29 4.92
CA ILE A 208 -19.12 10.82 3.86
C ILE A 208 -19.82 9.52 4.28
N GLY A 209 -19.08 8.58 4.86
CA GLY A 209 -19.63 7.31 5.34
C GLY A 209 -20.68 7.48 6.44
N LEU A 210 -20.48 8.44 7.36
CA LEU A 210 -21.44 8.78 8.42
C LEU A 210 -22.69 9.47 7.84
N ILE A 211 -22.51 10.45 6.94
CA ILE A 211 -23.64 11.17 6.32
C ILE A 211 -24.50 10.22 5.48
N THR A 212 -23.87 9.30 4.74
CA THR A 212 -24.60 8.31 3.92
C THR A 212 -25.19 7.14 4.74
N GLY A 213 -24.98 7.10 6.05
CA GLY A 213 -25.44 6.02 6.94
C GLY A 213 -24.77 4.67 6.73
N LYS A 214 -23.75 4.60 5.86
CA LYS A 214 -22.98 3.36 5.58
C LYS A 214 -22.00 2.99 6.69
N LEU A 215 -21.55 3.98 7.47
CA LEU A 215 -20.66 3.80 8.62
C LEU A 215 -21.38 4.16 9.91
N LYS A 216 -21.10 3.42 10.97
CA LYS A 216 -21.52 3.75 12.34
C LYS A 216 -20.30 4.27 13.11
N ARG A 217 -20.48 5.24 14.01
CA ARG A 217 -19.39 5.86 14.79
C ARG A 217 -18.51 4.87 15.57
N LYS A 218 -19.00 3.67 15.86
CA LYS A 218 -18.26 2.63 16.60
C LYS A 218 -17.51 1.64 15.71
N ASN A 219 -17.72 1.67 14.40
CA ASN A 219 -17.03 0.73 13.50
C ASN A 219 -15.62 1.26 13.22
N PRO A 220 -14.58 0.48 13.54
CA PRO A 220 -13.22 0.85 13.16
C PRO A 220 -13.09 0.85 11.64
N ILE A 221 -12.32 1.80 11.12
CA ILE A 221 -12.02 1.93 9.69
C ILE A 221 -10.54 1.60 9.51
N PRO A 222 -10.17 0.72 8.58
CA PRO A 222 -8.76 0.46 8.30
C PRO A 222 -8.09 1.75 7.80
N PHE A 223 -6.99 2.15 8.44
CA PHE A 223 -6.30 3.41 8.13
C PHE A 223 -5.20 3.22 7.07
N GLY A 224 -4.69 2.01 6.91
CA GLY A 224 -3.65 1.66 5.93
C GLY A 224 -3.94 2.10 4.49
N PRO A 225 -5.15 1.92 3.95
CA PRO A 225 -5.52 2.43 2.63
C PRO A 225 -5.34 3.95 2.47
N PHE A 226 -5.66 4.73 3.50
CA PHE A 226 -5.51 6.19 3.48
C PHE A 226 -4.05 6.60 3.63
N ILE A 227 -3.27 5.88 4.44
CA ILE A 227 -1.81 6.05 4.52
C ILE A 227 -1.20 5.79 3.14
N ALA A 228 -1.57 4.69 2.49
CA ALA A 228 -1.07 4.36 1.15
C ALA A 228 -1.39 5.47 0.14
N ALA A 229 -2.66 5.89 0.06
CA ALA A 229 -3.08 6.95 -0.85
C ALA A 229 -2.38 8.28 -0.54
N GLY A 230 -2.33 8.70 0.72
CA GLY A 230 -1.70 9.95 1.15
C GLY A 230 -0.20 9.97 0.89
N THR A 231 0.47 8.85 1.17
CA THR A 231 1.91 8.72 0.93
C THR A 231 2.26 8.70 -0.54
N LEU A 232 1.53 7.95 -1.37
CA LEU A 232 1.75 7.97 -2.82
C LEU A 232 1.47 9.35 -3.42
N THR A 233 0.45 10.06 -2.94
CA THR A 233 0.19 11.45 -3.36
C THR A 233 1.35 12.36 -2.96
N ALA A 234 1.85 12.27 -1.72
CA ALA A 234 2.99 13.06 -1.26
C ALA A 234 4.28 12.70 -2.01
N TYR A 235 4.50 11.43 -2.32
CA TYR A 235 5.69 10.97 -3.03
C TYR A 235 5.71 11.45 -4.49
N PHE A 236 4.59 11.34 -5.20
CA PHE A 236 4.52 11.69 -6.63
C PHE A 236 4.31 13.18 -6.89
N TYR A 237 3.62 13.89 -6.00
CA TYR A 237 3.20 15.27 -6.23
C TYR A 237 3.58 16.22 -5.08
N GLY A 238 4.34 15.74 -4.09
CA GLY A 238 4.61 16.52 -2.87
C GLY A 238 5.35 17.82 -3.12
N ASP A 239 6.39 17.81 -3.96
CA ASP A 239 7.14 19.01 -4.29
C ASP A 239 6.25 20.04 -5.00
N LEU A 240 5.39 19.60 -5.90
CA LEU A 240 4.44 20.44 -6.60
C LEU A 240 3.41 21.04 -5.64
N ILE A 241 2.88 20.25 -4.71
CA ILE A 241 1.94 20.69 -3.68
C ILE A 241 2.60 21.73 -2.76
N ILE A 242 3.82 21.48 -2.32
CA ILE A 242 4.56 22.40 -1.44
C ILE A 242 4.88 23.70 -2.17
N GLN A 243 5.36 23.64 -3.41
CA GLN A 243 5.64 24.82 -4.22
C GLN A 243 4.38 25.65 -4.45
N PHE A 244 3.26 25.01 -4.80
CA PHE A 244 1.99 25.71 -4.96
C PHE A 244 1.55 26.44 -3.70
N TYR A 245 1.72 25.80 -2.53
CA TYR A 245 1.41 26.42 -1.25
C TYR A 245 2.31 27.62 -0.95
N LEU A 246 3.63 27.50 -1.21
CA LEU A 246 4.59 28.58 -0.97
C LEU A 246 4.44 29.77 -1.93
N VAL A 247 3.88 29.56 -3.12
CA VAL A 247 3.61 30.64 -4.09
C VAL A 247 2.33 31.42 -3.72
N LEU A 248 1.42 30.81 -2.95
CA LEU A 248 0.19 31.45 -2.50
C LEU A 248 0.39 32.35 -1.25
N TYR A 249 1.54 32.23 -0.57
CA TYR A 249 1.92 33.00 0.60
C TYR A 249 3.25 33.73 0.40
#